data_6d015adc03cc37b65d963efb7d581c26
#
_entry.id   6d015adc03cc37b65d963efb7d581c26
#
_cell.length_a   1.000
_cell.length_b   1.000
_cell.length_c   1.000
_cell.angle_alpha   90.00
_cell.angle_beta   90.00
_cell.angle_gamma   90.00
#
_symmetry.space_group_name_H-M   'P 1'
#
loop_
_entity.id
_entity.type
_entity.pdbx_description
1 polymer ?
#
loop_
_entity_poly.entity_id
_entity_poly.type
_entity_poly.pdbx_seq_one_letter_code
_entity_poly.pdbx_strand_id
1 'polypeptide(L)'
;ARWVHPTDYEWADMIDDQDKLRMLIDPTSPYAMNGAYALGRAMDQVIITAALGTALTGENGSTSTAFDTANQQIAVGAAGLTIAKLRTAKKILMANEVDVENDPLYIAVTATQLDELLGTTEVTSSDFNTVKALVQGSVDTFMGFKFIHTELLGVDGSGDRRCIAWAKSGLHLGMWNDINTKISERADKSYATQVYVKGTFGATRVEEGKVVEIICNL
;
A
#
# COMPACT_ATOMS: atom_id res chain seq x y z
N ALA A 1 9.82 -21.24 -5.71
CA ALA A 1 10.19 -19.96 -6.35
C ALA A 1 8.95 -19.08 -6.53
N ARG A 2 9.13 -17.75 -6.49
CA ARG A 2 8.10 -16.75 -6.81
C ARG A 2 8.56 -15.98 -8.04
N TRP A 3 7.62 -15.64 -8.89
CA TRP A 3 7.88 -14.91 -10.12
C TRP A 3 7.20 -13.55 -10.09
N VAL A 4 7.92 -12.53 -10.55
CA VAL A 4 7.43 -11.17 -10.71
C VAL A 4 7.72 -10.75 -12.14
N HIS A 5 6.71 -10.25 -12.83
CA HIS A 5 6.89 -9.67 -14.15
C HIS A 5 7.01 -8.14 -14.03
N PRO A 6 7.99 -7.54 -14.71
CA PRO A 6 8.07 -6.09 -14.79
C PRO A 6 6.88 -5.54 -15.59
N THR A 7 6.29 -4.47 -15.08
CA THR A 7 5.26 -3.69 -15.78
C THR A 7 5.75 -2.26 -15.88
N ASP A 8 5.63 -1.69 -17.07
CA ASP A 8 6.00 -0.31 -17.31
C ASP A 8 4.85 0.62 -16.94
N TYR A 9 5.18 1.63 -16.16
CA TYR A 9 4.27 2.70 -15.76
C TYR A 9 4.82 4.02 -16.27
N GLU A 10 3.97 4.80 -16.90
CA GLU A 10 4.34 6.09 -17.45
C GLU A 10 3.27 7.13 -17.15
N TRP A 11 3.72 8.35 -16.95
CA TRP A 11 2.88 9.52 -16.83
C TRP A 11 3.48 10.63 -17.68
N ALA A 12 2.67 11.28 -18.48
CA ALA A 12 3.11 12.36 -19.33
C ALA A 12 2.08 13.49 -19.35
N ASP A 13 2.55 14.71 -19.32
CA ASP A 13 1.73 15.90 -19.49
C ASP A 13 2.46 16.93 -20.33
N MET A 14 1.73 17.86 -20.94
CA MET A 14 2.27 18.89 -21.81
C MET A 14 1.86 20.28 -21.31
N ILE A 15 2.81 21.20 -21.38
CA ILE A 15 2.64 22.59 -20.99
C ILE A 15 2.85 23.46 -22.22
N ASP A 16 1.80 24.15 -22.66
CA ASP A 16 1.86 25.05 -23.80
C ASP A 16 2.62 26.32 -23.46
N ASP A 17 3.35 26.87 -24.45
CA ASP A 17 4.09 28.11 -24.28
C ASP A 17 3.19 29.32 -23.95
N GLN A 18 1.94 29.30 -24.43
CA GLN A 18 0.98 30.36 -24.12
C GLN A 18 0.59 30.35 -22.64
N ASP A 19 0.50 29.14 -22.01
CA ASP A 19 0.21 28.99 -20.58
C ASP A 19 1.42 29.40 -19.74
N LYS A 20 2.64 29.06 -20.16
CA LYS A 20 3.87 29.54 -19.49
C LYS A 20 3.95 31.08 -19.44
N LEU A 21 3.59 31.75 -20.49
CA LEU A 21 3.58 33.22 -20.55
C LEU A 21 2.57 33.89 -19.61
N ARG A 22 1.50 33.13 -19.23
CA ARG A 22 0.46 33.63 -18.33
C ARG A 22 0.71 33.27 -16.87
N MET A 23 1.64 32.36 -16.60
CA MET A 23 2.00 31.95 -15.24
C MET A 23 3.16 32.79 -14.71
N LEU A 24 3.07 33.17 -13.43
CA LEU A 24 4.12 33.88 -12.69
C LEU A 24 5.30 32.97 -12.29
N ILE A 25 5.11 31.65 -12.33
CA ILE A 25 6.07 30.62 -11.90
C ILE A 25 6.17 29.58 -13.02
N ASP A 26 7.39 29.08 -13.29
CA ASP A 26 7.60 27.95 -14.21
C ASP A 26 6.87 26.69 -13.70
N PRO A 27 5.85 26.18 -14.41
CA PRO A 27 5.06 25.03 -13.96
C PRO A 27 5.78 23.69 -14.10
N THR A 28 6.94 23.64 -14.74
CA THR A 28 7.66 22.39 -15.06
C THR A 28 8.02 21.58 -13.83
N SER A 29 8.48 22.23 -12.75
CA SER A 29 8.85 21.56 -11.50
C SER A 29 7.64 20.98 -10.75
N PRO A 30 6.52 21.69 -10.54
CA PRO A 30 5.30 21.12 -9.98
C PRO A 30 4.73 19.93 -10.78
N TYR A 31 4.78 19.99 -12.11
CA TYR A 31 4.33 18.87 -12.96
C TYR A 31 5.21 17.64 -12.79
N ALA A 32 6.53 17.81 -12.73
CA ALA A 32 7.45 16.70 -12.48
C ALA A 32 7.19 16.04 -11.10
N MET A 33 6.93 16.83 -10.07
CA MET A 33 6.58 16.33 -8.74
C MET A 33 5.25 15.58 -8.76
N ASN A 34 4.23 16.10 -9.42
CA ASN A 34 2.93 15.44 -9.56
C ASN A 34 3.05 14.10 -10.29
N GLY A 35 3.87 14.04 -11.33
CA GLY A 35 4.17 12.79 -12.04
C GLY A 35 4.86 11.76 -11.13
N ALA A 36 5.84 12.19 -10.33
CA ALA A 36 6.50 11.33 -9.36
C ALA A 36 5.52 10.80 -8.30
N TYR A 37 4.64 11.64 -7.77
CA TYR A 37 3.60 11.21 -6.83
C TYR A 37 2.57 10.26 -7.47
N ALA A 38 2.24 10.45 -8.75
CA ALA A 38 1.35 9.56 -9.47
C ALA A 38 1.97 8.14 -9.60
N LEU A 39 3.26 8.06 -9.93
CA LEU A 39 3.98 6.78 -9.96
C LEU A 39 4.12 6.16 -8.57
N GLY A 40 4.34 6.96 -7.52
CA GLY A 40 4.36 6.48 -6.14
C GLY A 40 3.04 5.80 -5.75
N ARG A 41 1.90 6.44 -6.06
CA ARG A 41 0.57 5.82 -5.85
C ARG A 41 0.37 4.54 -6.67
N ALA A 42 0.90 4.50 -7.89
CA ALA A 42 0.86 3.28 -8.70
C ALA A 42 1.69 2.14 -8.07
N MET A 43 2.86 2.43 -7.49
CA MET A 43 3.64 1.45 -6.72
C MET A 43 2.86 0.90 -5.53
N ASP A 44 2.23 1.77 -4.74
CA ASP A 44 1.41 1.35 -3.60
C ASP A 44 0.26 0.45 -4.05
N GLN A 45 -0.41 0.81 -5.14
CA GLN A 45 -1.50 0.00 -5.71
C GLN A 45 -1.01 -1.38 -6.18
N VAL A 46 0.17 -1.47 -6.77
CA VAL A 46 0.79 -2.74 -7.19
C VAL A 46 1.10 -3.62 -5.99
N ILE A 47 1.64 -3.05 -4.90
CA ILE A 47 1.92 -3.79 -3.66
C ILE A 47 0.62 -4.31 -3.03
N ILE A 48 -0.40 -3.45 -2.90
CA ILE A 48 -1.71 -3.81 -2.34
C ILE A 48 -2.36 -4.94 -3.16
N THR A 49 -2.32 -4.82 -4.49
CA THR A 49 -2.88 -5.84 -5.39
C THR A 49 -2.11 -7.16 -5.26
N ALA A 50 -0.79 -7.12 -5.17
CA ALA A 50 0.04 -8.31 -5.02
C ALA A 50 -0.14 -9.01 -3.66
N ALA A 51 -0.44 -8.26 -2.60
CA ALA A 51 -0.65 -8.81 -1.26
C ALA A 51 -1.82 -9.79 -1.21
N LEU A 52 -2.95 -9.45 -1.83
CA LEU A 52 -4.18 -10.24 -1.82
C LEU A 52 -4.47 -10.95 -3.15
N GLY A 53 -3.67 -10.69 -4.17
CA GLY A 53 -3.82 -11.26 -5.49
C GLY A 53 -3.24 -12.67 -5.62
N THR A 54 -3.21 -13.15 -6.85
CA THR A 54 -2.62 -14.44 -7.23
C THR A 54 -1.12 -14.28 -7.42
N ALA A 55 -0.33 -15.09 -6.71
CA ALA A 55 1.12 -15.13 -6.87
C ALA A 55 1.51 -16.23 -7.88
N LEU A 56 2.47 -15.92 -8.74
CA LEU A 56 3.00 -16.88 -9.70
C LEU A 56 4.12 -17.70 -9.06
N THR A 57 4.03 -19.03 -9.22
CA THR A 57 4.91 -20.01 -8.60
C THR A 57 5.38 -21.07 -9.59
N GLY A 58 6.17 -22.02 -9.12
CA GLY A 58 6.71 -23.11 -9.92
C GLY A 58 8.04 -22.78 -10.57
N GLU A 59 8.56 -23.70 -11.34
CA GLU A 59 9.88 -23.59 -11.98
C GLU A 59 9.92 -22.48 -13.04
N ASN A 60 8.82 -22.31 -13.77
CA ASN A 60 8.70 -21.35 -14.88
C ASN A 60 7.63 -20.27 -14.64
N GLY A 61 7.13 -20.11 -13.41
CA GLY A 61 6.06 -19.14 -13.11
C GLY A 61 4.69 -19.51 -13.69
N SER A 62 4.50 -20.77 -14.11
CA SER A 62 3.26 -21.22 -14.75
C SER A 62 2.16 -21.64 -13.77
N THR A 63 2.51 -21.80 -12.50
CA THR A 63 1.56 -22.17 -11.45
C THR A 63 1.04 -20.94 -10.75
N SER A 64 -0.28 -20.85 -10.60
CA SER A 64 -0.93 -19.75 -9.91
C SER A 64 -1.30 -20.18 -8.49
N THR A 65 -0.91 -19.38 -7.48
CA THR A 65 -1.28 -19.57 -6.07
C THR A 65 -2.15 -18.40 -5.65
N ALA A 66 -3.44 -18.66 -5.44
CA ALA A 66 -4.37 -17.65 -4.92
C ALA A 66 -4.07 -17.32 -3.45
N PHE A 67 -4.59 -16.19 -2.97
CA PHE A 67 -4.54 -15.85 -1.55
C PHE A 67 -5.39 -16.85 -0.75
N ASP A 68 -4.86 -17.36 0.36
CA ASP A 68 -5.55 -18.32 1.24
C ASP A 68 -6.56 -17.60 2.15
N THR A 69 -7.77 -17.41 1.64
CA THR A 69 -8.86 -16.79 2.40
C THR A 69 -9.37 -17.66 3.55
N ALA A 70 -9.11 -18.98 3.54
CA ALA A 70 -9.57 -19.87 4.59
C ALA A 70 -8.76 -19.72 5.89
N ASN A 71 -7.44 -19.51 5.78
CA ASN A 71 -6.54 -19.47 6.92
C ASN A 71 -5.96 -18.08 7.21
N GLN A 72 -5.90 -17.21 6.20
CA GLN A 72 -5.24 -15.89 6.26
C GLN A 72 -6.22 -14.70 6.25
N GLN A 73 -7.52 -14.96 6.33
CA GLN A 73 -8.54 -13.93 6.33
C GLN A 73 -9.25 -13.85 7.68
N ILE A 74 -9.44 -12.64 8.18
CA ILE A 74 -10.25 -12.36 9.36
C ILE A 74 -11.57 -11.75 8.88
N ALA A 75 -12.68 -12.43 9.18
CA ALA A 75 -14.02 -12.03 8.77
C ALA A 75 -14.43 -10.68 9.39
N VAL A 76 -15.34 -9.99 8.71
CA VAL A 76 -15.85 -8.67 9.11
C VAL A 76 -16.49 -8.69 10.52
N GLY A 77 -17.28 -9.72 10.87
CA GLY A 77 -17.91 -9.85 12.19
C GLY A 77 -18.80 -8.65 12.56
N ALA A 78 -19.38 -7.94 11.57
CA ALA A 78 -20.15 -6.72 11.74
C ALA A 78 -19.45 -5.65 12.59
N ALA A 79 -18.12 -5.55 12.50
CA ALA A 79 -17.31 -4.61 13.26
C ALA A 79 -16.20 -4.04 12.37
N GLY A 80 -15.81 -2.80 12.64
CA GLY A 80 -14.66 -2.17 12.03
C GLY A 80 -13.33 -2.76 12.51
N LEU A 81 -12.29 -1.96 12.54
CA LEU A 81 -10.98 -2.40 13.05
C LEU A 81 -10.97 -2.39 14.58
N THR A 82 -10.90 -3.57 15.18
CA THR A 82 -10.88 -3.77 16.64
C THR A 82 -9.55 -4.36 17.10
N ILE A 83 -9.23 -4.16 18.38
CA ILE A 83 -8.07 -4.79 19.04
C ILE A 83 -8.13 -6.32 18.95
N ALA A 84 -9.34 -6.90 19.02
CA ALA A 84 -9.54 -8.33 18.88
C ALA A 84 -9.09 -8.83 17.49
N LYS A 85 -9.40 -8.10 16.41
CA LYS A 85 -8.93 -8.43 15.06
C LYS A 85 -7.41 -8.33 14.94
N LEU A 86 -6.79 -7.29 15.51
CA LEU A 86 -5.32 -7.14 15.54
C LEU A 86 -4.65 -8.29 16.29
N ARG A 87 -5.20 -8.70 17.45
CA ARG A 87 -4.72 -9.89 18.19
C ARG A 87 -4.82 -11.16 17.35
N THR A 88 -5.93 -11.32 16.65
CA THR A 88 -6.14 -12.49 15.78
C THR A 88 -5.15 -12.47 14.61
N ALA A 89 -4.92 -11.33 13.98
CA ALA A 89 -3.92 -11.19 12.92
C ALA A 89 -2.51 -11.58 13.42
N LYS A 90 -2.12 -11.07 14.57
CA LYS A 90 -0.83 -11.42 15.20
C LYS A 90 -0.75 -12.92 15.53
N LYS A 91 -1.84 -13.50 16.06
CA LYS A 91 -1.92 -14.94 16.34
C LYS A 91 -1.72 -15.78 15.08
N ILE A 92 -2.36 -15.40 13.96
CA ILE A 92 -2.21 -16.09 12.67
C ILE A 92 -0.76 -16.04 12.20
N LEU A 93 -0.13 -14.85 12.22
CA LEU A 93 1.27 -14.70 11.82
C LEU A 93 2.21 -15.55 12.69
N MET A 94 2.01 -15.55 14.02
CA MET A 94 2.80 -16.38 14.94
C MET A 94 2.56 -17.88 14.74
N ALA A 95 1.33 -18.29 14.43
CA ALA A 95 1.00 -19.69 14.15
C ALA A 95 1.65 -20.19 12.85
N ASN A 96 1.96 -19.29 11.93
CA ASN A 96 2.72 -19.56 10.71
C ASN A 96 4.25 -19.43 10.90
N GLU A 97 4.72 -19.45 12.14
CA GLU A 97 6.15 -19.39 12.49
C GLU A 97 6.86 -18.13 11.98
N VAL A 98 6.12 -17.01 11.83
CA VAL A 98 6.72 -15.73 11.49
C VAL A 98 7.52 -15.21 12.69
N ASP A 99 8.77 -14.86 12.46
CA ASP A 99 9.65 -14.26 13.48
C ASP A 99 9.23 -12.82 13.76
N VAL A 100 8.26 -12.65 14.65
CA VAL A 100 7.71 -11.33 14.99
C VAL A 100 8.67 -10.43 15.79
N GLU A 101 9.81 -10.97 16.22
CA GLU A 101 10.84 -10.21 16.96
C GLU A 101 11.83 -9.55 16.00
N ASN A 102 12.25 -10.27 14.96
CA ASN A 102 13.25 -9.78 14.00
C ASN A 102 12.64 -9.29 12.68
N ASP A 103 11.42 -9.75 12.32
CA ASP A 103 10.72 -9.31 11.10
C ASP A 103 9.61 -8.31 11.45
N PRO A 104 9.80 -7.01 11.17
CA PRO A 104 8.83 -5.98 11.53
C PRO A 104 7.46 -6.22 10.90
N LEU A 105 6.42 -6.10 11.70
CA LEU A 105 5.04 -6.23 11.24
C LEU A 105 4.48 -4.87 10.82
N TYR A 106 3.77 -4.85 9.72
CA TYR A 106 3.08 -3.68 9.17
C TYR A 106 1.59 -3.96 9.02
N ILE A 107 0.80 -2.90 9.06
CA ILE A 107 -0.61 -2.95 8.74
C ILE A 107 -1.00 -1.73 7.93
N ALA A 108 -1.66 -1.93 6.78
CA ALA A 108 -2.26 -0.87 5.99
C ALA A 108 -3.71 -0.67 6.39
N VAL A 109 -4.06 0.57 6.71
CA VAL A 109 -5.40 0.98 7.17
C VAL A 109 -5.82 2.28 6.49
N THR A 110 -7.14 2.51 6.41
CA THR A 110 -7.69 3.81 5.98
C THR A 110 -7.99 4.69 7.18
N ALA A 111 -8.34 5.95 6.92
CA ALA A 111 -8.70 6.92 7.96
C ALA A 111 -9.85 6.44 8.84
N THR A 112 -10.87 5.80 8.25
CA THR A 112 -12.03 5.27 8.98
C THR A 112 -11.62 4.23 10.01
N GLN A 113 -10.80 3.24 9.62
CA GLN A 113 -10.36 2.19 10.53
C GLN A 113 -9.41 2.71 11.62
N LEU A 114 -8.64 3.76 11.31
CA LEU A 114 -7.82 4.40 12.30
C LEU A 114 -8.67 5.14 13.35
N ASP A 115 -9.70 5.85 12.91
CA ASP A 115 -10.66 6.53 13.79
C ASP A 115 -11.41 5.54 14.69
N GLU A 116 -11.90 4.42 14.12
CA GLU A 116 -12.54 3.34 14.88
C GLU A 116 -11.61 2.75 15.96
N LEU A 117 -10.34 2.52 15.62
CA LEU A 117 -9.36 2.02 16.57
C LEU A 117 -9.10 3.02 17.70
N LEU A 118 -8.98 4.30 17.38
CA LEU A 118 -8.83 5.37 18.37
C LEU A 118 -10.06 5.55 19.26
N GLY A 119 -11.25 5.25 18.73
CA GLY A 119 -12.51 5.30 19.47
C GLY A 119 -12.73 4.15 20.47
N THR A 120 -11.90 3.08 20.42
CA THR A 120 -12.04 1.96 21.35
C THR A 120 -11.60 2.33 22.77
N THR A 121 -12.38 1.86 23.76
CA THR A 121 -12.12 2.21 25.18
C THR A 121 -10.77 1.71 25.66
N GLU A 122 -10.31 0.57 25.14
CA GLU A 122 -9.01 -0.01 25.49
C GLU A 122 -7.83 0.85 25.03
N VAL A 123 -7.97 1.58 23.93
CA VAL A 123 -6.93 2.48 23.41
C VAL A 123 -6.95 3.82 24.16
N THR A 124 -8.13 4.25 24.62
CA THR A 124 -8.30 5.53 25.32
C THR A 124 -8.10 5.44 26.83
N SER A 125 -8.00 4.22 27.41
CA SER A 125 -7.81 4.03 28.82
C SER A 125 -6.43 4.53 29.29
N SER A 126 -6.40 5.31 30.37
CA SER A 126 -5.16 5.88 30.94
C SER A 126 -4.19 4.82 31.51
N ASP A 127 -4.65 3.61 31.77
CA ASP A 127 -3.84 2.49 32.25
C ASP A 127 -2.94 1.88 31.15
N PHE A 128 -3.25 2.14 29.89
CA PHE A 128 -2.38 1.79 28.79
C PHE A 128 -1.54 3.03 28.39
N ASN A 129 -0.25 2.85 28.26
CA ASN A 129 0.75 3.87 27.86
C ASN A 129 0.45 4.53 26.47
N THR A 130 -0.73 4.34 25.96
CA THR A 130 -1.27 4.71 24.65
C THR A 130 -1.85 6.13 24.60
N VAL A 131 -1.90 6.83 25.72
CA VAL A 131 -2.31 8.25 25.79
C VAL A 131 -1.49 9.14 24.85
N LYS A 132 -0.26 8.72 24.50
CA LYS A 132 0.56 9.41 23.50
C LYS A 132 -0.03 9.37 22.09
N ALA A 133 -0.68 8.29 21.69
CA ALA A 133 -1.29 8.17 20.35
C ALA A 133 -2.48 9.11 20.19
N LEU A 134 -3.30 9.26 21.24
CA LEU A 134 -4.45 10.16 21.24
C LEU A 134 -4.02 11.63 21.23
N VAL A 135 -2.94 11.98 21.93
CA VAL A 135 -2.41 13.35 21.97
C VAL A 135 -1.73 13.73 20.64
N GLN A 136 -1.11 12.78 19.96
CA GLN A 136 -0.45 13.01 18.66
C GLN A 136 -1.39 12.87 17.47
N GLY A 137 -2.59 12.30 17.65
CA GLY A 137 -3.55 12.07 16.57
C GLY A 137 -3.10 11.03 15.54
N SER A 138 -2.02 10.29 15.82
CA SER A 138 -1.50 9.24 14.95
C SER A 138 -1.12 8.00 15.77
N VAL A 139 -1.39 6.81 15.23
CA VAL A 139 -0.94 5.54 15.77
C VAL A 139 0.24 5.06 14.92
N ASP A 140 1.46 5.27 15.38
CA ASP A 140 2.64 4.81 14.65
C ASP A 140 2.88 3.32 14.85
N THR A 141 2.75 2.85 16.10
CA THR A 141 2.97 1.44 16.43
C THR A 141 2.01 1.01 17.54
N PHE A 142 1.26 -0.06 17.32
CA PHE A 142 0.39 -0.65 18.32
C PHE A 142 0.41 -2.19 18.19
N MET A 143 0.50 -2.90 19.32
CA MET A 143 0.60 -4.37 19.39
C MET A 143 1.74 -4.99 18.54
N GLY A 144 2.77 -4.22 18.21
CA GLY A 144 3.89 -4.64 17.37
C GLY A 144 3.69 -4.40 15.87
N PHE A 145 2.52 -3.92 15.45
CA PHE A 145 2.28 -3.49 14.07
C PHE A 145 2.66 -2.01 13.90
N LYS A 146 3.36 -1.71 12.80
CA LYS A 146 3.54 -0.35 12.30
C LYS A 146 2.40 -0.01 11.37
N PHE A 147 1.69 1.08 11.64
CA PHE A 147 0.53 1.52 10.87
C PHE A 147 0.97 2.33 9.66
N ILE A 148 0.42 1.99 8.50
CA ILE A 148 0.59 2.71 7.26
C ILE A 148 -0.81 3.18 6.81
N HIS A 149 -1.00 4.49 6.76
CA HIS A 149 -2.25 5.07 6.28
C HIS A 149 -2.27 5.11 4.75
N THR A 150 -3.30 4.52 4.15
CA THR A 150 -3.55 4.59 2.71
C THR A 150 -5.03 4.40 2.39
N GLU A 151 -5.57 5.26 1.53
CA GLU A 151 -6.96 5.14 1.05
C GLU A 151 -7.08 4.24 -0.21
N LEU A 152 -5.96 3.68 -0.70
CA LEU A 152 -5.93 2.81 -1.88
C LEU A 152 -6.41 1.38 -1.61
N LEU A 153 -6.74 1.05 -0.36
CA LEU A 153 -7.24 -0.27 0.00
C LEU A 153 -8.60 -0.53 -0.67
N GLY A 154 -8.74 -1.69 -1.28
CA GLY A 154 -9.99 -2.11 -1.91
C GLY A 154 -11.09 -2.46 -0.91
N VAL A 155 -12.27 -2.70 -1.44
CA VAL A 155 -13.40 -3.28 -0.70
C VAL A 155 -13.69 -4.68 -1.23
N ASP A 156 -14.36 -5.49 -0.42
CA ASP A 156 -14.84 -6.80 -0.84
C ASP A 156 -16.17 -6.71 -1.61
N GLY A 157 -16.76 -7.85 -1.96
CA GLY A 157 -18.03 -7.91 -2.68
C GLY A 157 -19.24 -7.40 -1.88
N SER A 158 -19.10 -7.22 -0.57
CA SER A 158 -20.13 -6.69 0.34
C SER A 158 -19.96 -5.18 0.58
N GLY A 159 -18.86 -4.61 0.15
CA GLY A 159 -18.52 -3.20 0.36
C GLY A 159 -17.62 -2.97 1.58
N ASP A 160 -17.22 -4.03 2.28
CA ASP A 160 -16.39 -3.94 3.48
C ASP A 160 -14.91 -3.70 3.13
N ARG A 161 -14.20 -2.89 3.93
CA ARG A 161 -12.80 -2.52 3.67
C ARG A 161 -11.85 -3.68 3.95
N ARG A 162 -10.92 -3.90 3.02
CA ARG A 162 -9.90 -4.95 3.08
C ARG A 162 -8.58 -4.39 3.58
N CYS A 163 -8.35 -4.42 4.89
CA CYS A 163 -7.07 -4.06 5.50
C CYS A 163 -6.08 -5.21 5.38
N ILE A 164 -4.79 -4.88 5.27
CA ILE A 164 -3.73 -5.86 5.04
C ILE A 164 -2.70 -5.75 6.16
N ALA A 165 -2.46 -6.85 6.87
CA ALA A 165 -1.37 -6.98 7.84
C ALA A 165 -0.32 -7.94 7.28
N TRP A 166 0.97 -7.59 7.38
CA TRP A 166 2.05 -8.42 6.86
C TRP A 166 3.35 -8.28 7.64
N ALA A 167 4.19 -9.29 7.56
CA ALA A 167 5.59 -9.20 7.94
C ALA A 167 6.41 -8.62 6.79
N LYS A 168 7.45 -7.85 7.08
CA LYS A 168 8.30 -7.18 6.07
C LYS A 168 8.75 -8.14 4.97
N SER A 169 9.15 -9.35 5.34
CA SER A 169 9.62 -10.38 4.40
C SER A 169 8.48 -11.04 3.59
N GLY A 170 7.20 -10.78 3.93
CA GLY A 170 6.04 -11.40 3.27
C GLY A 170 5.72 -10.84 1.88
N LEU A 171 6.11 -9.59 1.62
CA LEU A 171 5.90 -8.89 0.35
C LEU A 171 7.22 -8.46 -0.25
N HIS A 172 7.32 -8.52 -1.57
CA HIS A 172 8.50 -8.06 -2.30
C HIS A 172 8.09 -7.15 -3.45
N LEU A 173 8.75 -5.99 -3.52
CA LEU A 173 8.67 -5.06 -4.65
C LEU A 173 9.98 -5.18 -5.45
N GLY A 174 9.88 -5.59 -6.69
CA GLY A 174 10.99 -5.57 -7.65
C GLY A 174 10.96 -4.27 -8.45
N MET A 175 12.07 -3.57 -8.51
CA MET A 175 12.25 -2.39 -9.34
C MET A 175 13.31 -2.67 -10.39
N TRP A 176 12.94 -2.65 -11.67
CA TRP A 176 13.87 -2.84 -12.80
C TRP A 176 14.38 -1.51 -13.33
N ASN A 177 13.51 -0.48 -13.30
CA ASN A 177 13.88 0.89 -13.63
C ASN A 177 13.27 1.82 -12.59
N ASP A 178 14.10 2.63 -11.98
CA ASP A 178 13.68 3.62 -11.00
C ASP A 178 12.89 4.75 -11.67
N ILE A 179 12.21 5.55 -10.88
CA ILE A 179 11.46 6.71 -11.37
C ILE A 179 12.42 7.66 -12.06
N ASN A 180 12.23 7.86 -13.34
CA ASN A 180 13.03 8.74 -14.18
C ASN A 180 12.15 9.80 -14.83
N THR A 181 12.51 11.06 -14.65
CA THR A 181 11.81 12.20 -15.24
C THR A 181 12.60 12.76 -16.40
N LYS A 182 11.93 12.97 -17.53
CA LYS A 182 12.47 13.66 -18.71
C LYS A 182 11.60 14.86 -19.04
N ILE A 183 12.25 15.98 -19.30
CA ILE A 183 11.61 17.22 -19.73
C ILE A 183 12.18 17.54 -21.10
N SER A 184 11.32 17.68 -22.10
CA SER A 184 11.73 17.95 -23.49
C SER A 184 10.65 18.70 -24.23
N GLU A 185 11.05 19.50 -25.21
CA GLU A 185 10.12 20.14 -26.14
C GLU A 185 9.70 19.18 -27.24
N ARG A 186 8.43 19.26 -27.61
CA ARG A 186 7.81 18.43 -28.65
C ARG A 186 7.57 19.26 -29.92
N ALA A 187 8.40 19.05 -30.94
CA ALA A 187 8.28 19.74 -32.22
C ALA A 187 6.96 19.47 -32.97
N ASP A 188 6.37 18.27 -32.74
CA ASP A 188 5.09 17.86 -33.32
C ASP A 188 3.86 18.47 -32.63
N LYS A 189 4.06 19.15 -31.48
CA LYS A 189 3.03 19.78 -30.66
C LYS A 189 3.33 21.25 -30.39
N SER A 190 3.59 22.00 -31.44
CA SER A 190 3.89 23.45 -31.39
C SER A 190 4.98 23.83 -30.39
N TYR A 191 5.99 22.94 -30.23
CA TYR A 191 7.10 23.09 -29.28
C TYR A 191 6.67 23.13 -27.80
N ALA A 192 5.47 22.64 -27.48
CA ALA A 192 5.03 22.49 -26.07
C ALA A 192 6.03 21.66 -25.26
N THR A 193 6.28 22.07 -24.02
CA THR A 193 7.17 21.32 -23.11
C THR A 193 6.44 20.11 -22.57
N GLN A 194 6.98 18.92 -22.85
CA GLN A 194 6.50 17.67 -22.26
C GLN A 194 7.29 17.34 -21.02
N VAL A 195 6.57 17.04 -19.93
CA VAL A 195 7.10 16.38 -18.73
C VAL A 195 6.70 14.91 -18.81
N TYR A 196 7.68 14.04 -18.85
CA TYR A 196 7.50 12.59 -18.96
C TYR A 196 8.18 11.89 -17.79
N VAL A 197 7.41 11.10 -17.04
CA VAL A 197 7.91 10.33 -15.90
C VAL A 197 7.61 8.85 -16.15
N LYS A 198 8.60 7.99 -15.95
CA LYS A 198 8.46 6.55 -16.13
C LYS A 198 9.15 5.76 -15.03
N GLY A 199 8.65 4.56 -14.78
CA GLY A 199 9.25 3.56 -13.90
C GLY A 199 8.80 2.17 -14.30
N THR A 200 9.61 1.16 -14.01
CA THR A 200 9.29 -0.24 -14.29
C THR A 200 9.40 -1.03 -13.00
N PHE A 201 8.28 -1.52 -12.50
CA PHE A 201 8.23 -2.24 -11.24
C PHE A 201 7.14 -3.32 -11.22
N GLY A 202 7.22 -4.21 -10.26
CA GLY A 202 6.24 -5.25 -10.02
C GLY A 202 6.36 -5.76 -8.59
N ALA A 203 5.30 -6.30 -8.03
CA ALA A 203 5.29 -6.84 -6.67
C ALA A 203 4.75 -8.26 -6.63
N THR A 204 5.11 -8.99 -5.59
CA THR A 204 4.57 -10.32 -5.32
C THR A 204 4.52 -10.61 -3.83
N ARG A 205 3.59 -11.47 -3.45
CA ARG A 205 3.57 -12.12 -2.14
C ARG A 205 4.61 -13.25 -2.13
N VAL A 206 5.58 -13.19 -1.21
CA VAL A 206 6.67 -14.16 -1.11
C VAL A 206 6.20 -15.43 -0.43
N GLU A 207 5.55 -15.28 0.72
CA GLU A 207 5.04 -16.39 1.52
C GLU A 207 3.59 -16.13 1.93
N GLU A 208 2.73 -17.15 1.77
CA GLU A 208 1.31 -17.05 2.08
C GLU A 208 1.06 -16.73 3.55
N GLY A 209 1.74 -17.43 4.45
CA GLY A 209 1.57 -17.30 5.91
C GLY A 209 2.01 -15.97 6.51
N LYS A 210 2.70 -15.12 5.73
CA LYS A 210 3.21 -13.82 6.20
C LYS A 210 2.30 -12.63 5.88
N VAL A 211 1.15 -12.88 5.26
CA VAL A 211 0.17 -11.85 4.89
C VAL A 211 -1.20 -12.26 5.40
N VAL A 212 -1.87 -11.36 6.10
CA VAL A 212 -3.21 -11.58 6.68
C VAL A 212 -4.13 -10.46 6.20
N GLU A 213 -5.30 -10.83 5.70
CA GLU A 213 -6.37 -9.93 5.36
C GLU A 213 -7.31 -9.72 6.54
N ILE A 214 -7.68 -8.47 6.80
CA ILE A 214 -8.63 -8.11 7.87
C ILE A 214 -9.78 -7.37 7.20
N ILE A 215 -10.96 -7.98 7.18
CA ILE A 215 -12.15 -7.32 6.64
C ILE A 215 -12.78 -6.48 7.75
N CYS A 216 -13.02 -5.20 7.45
CA CYS A 216 -13.59 -4.22 8.36
C CYS A 216 -14.88 -3.66 7.76
N ASN A 217 -15.95 -3.62 8.56
CA ASN A 217 -17.19 -2.98 8.16
C ASN A 217 -16.94 -1.49 7.87
N LEU A 218 -17.63 -0.96 6.84
CA LEU A 218 -17.62 0.48 6.49
C LEU A 218 -18.84 1.18 7.04
#